data_0da33ab4fbe4c65e84385d0714324ad1
#
_entry.id   0da33ab4fbe4c65e84385d0714324ad1
#
_cell.length_a   1.000
_cell.length_b   1.000
_cell.length_c   1.000
_cell.angle_alpha   90.00
_cell.angle_beta   90.00
_cell.angle_gamma   90.00
#
_symmetry.space_group_name_H-M   'P 1'
#
loop_
_entity.id
_entity.type
_entity.pdbx_description
1 polymer ?
#
loop_
_entity_poly.entity_id
_entity_poly.type
_entity_poly.pdbx_seq_one_letter_code
_entity_poly.pdbx_strand_id
1 'polypeptide(L)'
;DLKGAGGAFDEALEMFSKYDRNLKYTKQPMQMTFSSGAKIFFTGLDGDAGMKSLQGKQISAIMLDEATHFTEEEIVWAESRLRTKADMIPNIWLTCNPDKSSVIFQWIKDFYLYPKGTIIDGEDVGGRANPQRDSVVRYYLKVGNKTEWGDSREELIEKFGHKFPKSKTTGETTVSPKSFTFISATCLDNPPLLEATPDYVSTLASLPRATR
;
A
#
# COMPACT_ATOMS: atom_id res chain seq x y z
N ASP A 1 -7.53 1.79 14.42
CA ASP A 1 -6.94 1.67 15.78
C ASP A 1 -6.40 0.26 16.00
N LEU A 2 -5.10 0.15 16.30
CA LEU A 2 -4.45 -1.16 16.52
C LEU A 2 -4.82 -1.79 17.87
N LYS A 3 -5.26 -1.02 18.86
CA LYS A 3 -5.34 -1.40 20.27
C LYS A 3 -6.74 -1.51 20.84
N GLY A 4 -7.75 -1.05 20.12
CA GLY A 4 -9.15 -1.12 20.58
C GLY A 4 -9.73 -2.53 20.46
N ALA A 5 -10.77 -2.84 21.24
CA ALA A 5 -11.58 -4.03 21.02
C ALA A 5 -12.16 -3.98 19.60
N GLY A 6 -11.93 -5.01 18.79
CA GLY A 6 -12.23 -5.01 17.35
C GLY A 6 -11.22 -4.24 16.48
N GLY A 7 -10.04 -3.90 17.02
CA GLY A 7 -8.95 -3.33 16.24
C GLY A 7 -8.23 -4.39 15.40
N ALA A 8 -7.39 -3.93 14.47
CA ALA A 8 -6.71 -4.79 13.47
C ALA A 8 -5.98 -6.00 14.09
N PHE A 9 -5.43 -5.86 15.31
CA PHE A 9 -4.79 -6.98 16.00
C PHE A 9 -5.79 -8.06 16.41
N ASP A 10 -6.91 -7.68 17.02
CA ASP A 10 -7.90 -8.64 17.52
C ASP A 10 -8.60 -9.36 16.35
N GLU A 11 -8.94 -8.64 15.27
CA GLU A 11 -9.51 -9.22 14.04
C GLU A 11 -8.55 -10.21 13.38
N ALA A 12 -7.27 -9.81 13.25
CA ALA A 12 -6.24 -10.69 12.71
C ALA A 12 -6.04 -11.93 13.58
N LEU A 13 -6.09 -11.79 14.91
CA LEU A 13 -5.98 -12.91 15.83
C LEU A 13 -7.14 -13.90 15.67
N GLU A 14 -8.37 -13.40 15.56
CA GLU A 14 -9.53 -14.24 15.31
C GLU A 14 -9.40 -14.98 13.98
N MET A 15 -9.03 -14.27 12.92
CA MET A 15 -8.88 -14.87 11.60
C MET A 15 -7.77 -15.92 11.58
N PHE A 16 -6.56 -15.59 12.03
CA PHE A 16 -5.41 -16.47 11.91
C PHE A 16 -5.45 -17.68 12.87
N SER A 17 -6.14 -17.57 14.00
CA SER A 17 -6.35 -18.69 14.90
C SER A 17 -7.19 -19.82 14.27
N LYS A 18 -7.99 -19.52 13.24
CA LYS A 18 -8.73 -20.51 12.46
C LYS A 18 -7.83 -21.36 11.54
N TYR A 19 -6.70 -20.78 11.10
CA TYR A 19 -5.75 -21.42 10.19
C TYR A 19 -4.58 -22.10 10.91
N ASP A 20 -4.10 -21.50 12.02
CA ASP A 20 -2.99 -22.05 12.80
C ASP A 20 -3.39 -22.21 14.27
N ARG A 21 -3.74 -23.46 14.65
CA ARG A 21 -4.13 -23.80 16.03
C ARG A 21 -3.01 -23.62 17.05
N ASN A 22 -1.77 -23.53 16.61
CA ASN A 22 -0.58 -23.32 17.45
C ASN A 22 -0.09 -21.86 17.42
N LEU A 23 -0.90 -20.94 16.87
CA LEU A 23 -0.58 -19.52 16.84
C LEU A 23 -0.31 -19.01 18.25
N LYS A 24 0.85 -18.39 18.42
CA LYS A 24 1.23 -17.71 19.67
C LYS A 24 1.17 -16.20 19.46
N TYR A 25 0.76 -15.46 20.48
CA TYR A 25 0.71 -14.01 20.40
C TYR A 25 1.14 -13.33 21.68
N THR A 26 1.58 -12.08 21.55
CA THR A 26 1.83 -11.15 22.65
C THR A 26 1.12 -9.83 22.38
N LYS A 27 0.68 -9.14 23.44
CA LYS A 27 0.06 -7.81 23.34
C LYS A 27 1.06 -6.66 23.55
N GLN A 28 2.24 -6.96 24.10
CA GLN A 28 3.35 -6.01 24.26
C GLN A 28 4.69 -6.73 24.09
N PRO A 29 5.39 -6.52 22.96
CA PRO A 29 4.90 -5.87 21.73
C PRO A 29 3.76 -6.66 21.09
N MET A 30 2.89 -6.01 20.31
CA MET A 30 1.83 -6.70 19.58
C MET A 30 2.45 -7.52 18.45
N GLN A 31 2.44 -8.84 18.63
CA GLN A 31 3.07 -9.78 17.72
C GLN A 31 2.30 -11.09 17.68
N MET A 32 2.21 -11.68 16.52
CA MET A 32 1.80 -13.06 16.29
C MET A 32 2.96 -13.88 15.78
N THR A 33 3.06 -15.13 16.21
CA THR A 33 4.07 -16.09 15.76
C THR A 33 3.37 -17.38 15.36
N PHE A 34 3.50 -17.72 14.09
CA PHE A 34 2.91 -18.92 13.49
C PHE A 34 3.75 -20.17 13.77
N SER A 35 3.15 -21.33 13.64
CA SER A 35 3.83 -22.62 13.77
C SER A 35 4.97 -22.80 12.75
N SER A 36 4.87 -22.14 11.59
CA SER A 36 5.92 -22.07 10.56
C SER A 36 7.15 -21.23 10.97
N GLY A 37 7.06 -20.48 12.07
CA GLY A 37 8.06 -19.50 12.49
C GLY A 37 7.87 -18.11 11.87
N ALA A 38 6.91 -17.93 10.97
CA ALA A 38 6.54 -16.61 10.46
C ALA A 38 6.00 -15.72 11.58
N LYS A 39 6.22 -14.42 11.46
CA LYS A 39 5.80 -13.43 12.47
C LYS A 39 5.10 -12.24 11.82
N ILE A 40 4.04 -11.77 12.46
CA ILE A 40 3.40 -10.50 12.14
C ILE A 40 3.59 -9.56 13.33
N PHE A 41 4.03 -8.35 13.06
CA PHE A 41 4.15 -7.28 14.05
C PHE A 41 3.13 -6.19 13.73
N PHE A 42 2.44 -5.71 14.74
CA PHE A 42 1.51 -4.60 14.66
C PHE A 42 2.09 -3.39 15.38
N THR A 43 2.26 -2.30 14.68
CA THR A 43 2.84 -1.07 15.24
C THR A 43 2.34 0.14 14.48
N GLY A 44 2.20 1.28 15.16
CA GLY A 44 2.03 2.56 14.49
C GLY A 44 3.36 3.03 13.89
N LEU A 45 3.29 3.86 12.87
CA LEU A 45 4.45 4.55 12.29
C LEU A 45 4.56 6.00 12.76
N ASP A 46 3.69 6.43 13.68
CA ASP A 46 3.61 7.80 14.13
C ASP A 46 4.94 8.31 14.69
N GLY A 47 5.55 9.23 13.98
CA GLY A 47 6.77 9.91 14.37
C GLY A 47 8.00 9.01 14.55
N ASP A 48 9.03 9.56 15.17
CA ASP A 48 10.31 8.88 15.38
C ASP A 48 10.22 7.56 16.15
N ALA A 49 9.30 7.43 17.11
CA ALA A 49 9.14 6.23 17.91
C ALA A 49 8.60 5.07 17.10
N GLY A 50 7.61 5.31 16.26
CA GLY A 50 7.03 4.32 15.35
C GLY A 50 8.08 3.84 14.33
N MET A 51 8.77 4.74 13.70
CA MET A 51 9.84 4.43 12.76
C MET A 51 10.97 3.63 13.43
N LYS A 52 11.40 4.00 14.64
CA LYS A 52 12.42 3.26 15.41
C LYS A 52 11.99 1.83 15.74
N SER A 53 10.69 1.56 15.91
CA SER A 53 10.17 0.22 16.21
C SER A 53 10.50 -0.81 15.13
N LEU A 54 10.65 -0.38 13.88
CA LEU A 54 11.00 -1.23 12.74
C LEU A 54 12.50 -1.24 12.43
N GLN A 55 13.29 -0.42 13.13
CA GLN A 55 14.73 -0.32 12.90
C GLN A 55 15.42 -1.65 13.20
N GLY A 56 16.32 -2.08 12.33
CA GLY A 56 17.05 -3.34 12.48
C GLY A 56 16.29 -4.61 12.09
N LYS A 57 14.97 -4.53 11.82
CA LYS A 57 14.18 -5.68 11.38
C LYS A 57 14.36 -5.92 9.88
N GLN A 58 14.29 -7.19 9.49
CA GLN A 58 14.15 -7.61 8.10
C GLN A 58 12.67 -7.95 7.88
N ILE A 59 12.02 -7.19 7.01
CA ILE A 59 10.58 -7.27 6.82
C ILE A 59 10.32 -7.72 5.38
N SER A 60 9.57 -8.79 5.23
CA SER A 60 9.25 -9.35 3.92
C SER A 60 8.03 -8.70 3.27
N ALA A 61 7.07 -8.27 4.09
CA ALA A 61 5.88 -7.57 3.64
C ALA A 61 5.46 -6.52 4.67
N ILE A 62 4.95 -5.38 4.20
CA ILE A 62 4.39 -4.31 5.03
C ILE A 62 2.97 -4.05 4.55
N MET A 63 2.05 -3.88 5.47
CA MET A 63 0.70 -3.39 5.20
C MET A 63 0.50 -2.10 5.99
N LEU A 64 0.22 -1.01 5.29
CA LEU A 64 -0.15 0.27 5.87
C LEU A 64 -1.64 0.48 5.65
N ASP A 65 -2.39 0.43 6.72
CA ASP A 65 -3.81 0.75 6.71
C ASP A 65 -4.01 2.25 6.86
N GLU A 66 -5.07 2.78 6.26
CA GLU A 66 -5.33 4.24 6.17
C GLU A 66 -4.12 5.02 5.63
N ALA A 67 -3.54 4.53 4.54
CA ALA A 67 -2.25 5.00 4.01
C ALA A 67 -2.26 6.47 3.59
N THR A 68 -3.41 7.11 3.42
CA THR A 68 -3.53 8.55 3.15
C THR A 68 -3.08 9.43 4.33
N HIS A 69 -2.99 8.89 5.53
CA HIS A 69 -2.50 9.60 6.71
C HIS A 69 -0.97 9.68 6.78
N PHE A 70 -0.25 8.87 5.99
CA PHE A 70 1.21 8.87 5.99
C PHE A 70 1.78 9.85 4.98
N THR A 71 2.90 10.46 5.36
CA THR A 71 3.71 11.26 4.46
C THR A 71 4.49 10.37 3.48
N GLU A 72 4.96 10.96 2.39
CA GLU A 72 5.84 10.25 1.45
C GLU A 72 7.11 9.74 2.13
N GLU A 73 7.68 10.51 3.04
CA GLU A 73 8.89 10.15 3.78
C GLU A 73 8.66 8.90 4.65
N GLU A 74 7.53 8.81 5.34
CA GLU A 74 7.18 7.66 6.16
C GLU A 74 6.99 6.39 5.31
N ILE A 75 6.28 6.49 4.17
CA ILE A 75 6.09 5.36 3.26
C ILE A 75 7.42 4.90 2.67
N VAL A 76 8.25 5.82 2.17
CA VAL A 76 9.57 5.50 1.62
C VAL A 76 10.49 4.92 2.67
N TRP A 77 10.41 5.43 3.90
CA TRP A 77 11.18 4.88 5.01
C TRP A 77 10.75 3.45 5.33
N ALA A 78 9.45 3.18 5.43
CA ALA A 78 8.91 1.83 5.61
C ALA A 78 9.37 0.89 4.47
N GLU A 79 9.26 1.35 3.23
CA GLU A 79 9.73 0.63 2.05
C GLU A 79 11.23 0.28 2.13
N SER A 80 12.05 1.16 2.70
CA SER A 80 13.48 0.90 2.89
C SER A 80 13.80 -0.25 3.85
N ARG A 81 12.81 -0.68 4.65
CA ARG A 81 12.92 -1.84 5.57
C ARG A 81 12.57 -3.16 4.88
N LEU A 82 11.99 -3.10 3.67
CA LEU A 82 11.65 -4.28 2.89
C LEU A 82 12.91 -5.00 2.42
N ARG A 83 13.23 -6.09 3.07
CA ARG A 83 14.32 -6.99 2.73
C ARG A 83 14.05 -8.35 3.36
N THR A 84 14.22 -9.39 2.59
CA THR A 84 13.97 -10.75 3.06
C THR A 84 15.05 -11.71 2.57
N LYS A 85 15.27 -12.78 3.33
CA LYS A 85 16.03 -13.96 2.91
C LYS A 85 15.09 -15.09 2.47
N ALA A 86 13.77 -14.91 2.65
CA ALA A 86 12.78 -15.86 2.17
C ALA A 86 12.69 -15.80 0.63
N ASP A 87 12.27 -16.88 0.03
CA ASP A 87 12.02 -16.96 -1.41
C ASP A 87 10.69 -16.28 -1.77
N MET A 88 10.67 -14.97 -1.61
CA MET A 88 9.54 -14.11 -1.94
C MET A 88 10.01 -12.70 -2.32
N ILE A 89 9.25 -12.04 -3.17
CA ILE A 89 9.49 -10.63 -3.52
C ILE A 89 8.96 -9.76 -2.37
N PRO A 90 9.82 -8.94 -1.74
CA PRO A 90 9.35 -7.99 -0.72
C PRO A 90 8.32 -7.04 -1.30
N ASN A 91 7.25 -6.77 -0.55
CA ASN A 91 6.15 -5.94 -1.03
C ASN A 91 5.57 -5.06 0.08
N ILE A 92 4.87 -3.99 -0.34
CA ILE A 92 4.12 -3.09 0.53
C ILE A 92 2.69 -2.97 -0.01
N TRP A 93 1.72 -3.08 0.87
CA TRP A 93 0.30 -2.88 0.61
C TRP A 93 -0.15 -1.61 1.30
N LEU A 94 -0.85 -0.77 0.54
CA LEU A 94 -1.37 0.51 1.01
C LEU A 94 -2.89 0.46 0.85
N THR A 95 -3.61 0.37 1.96
CA THR A 95 -5.08 0.44 1.95
C THR A 95 -5.52 1.83 2.38
N CYS A 96 -6.45 2.43 1.67
CA CYS A 96 -6.93 3.76 2.03
C CYS A 96 -8.23 4.13 1.33
N ASN A 97 -8.95 5.07 1.93
CA ASN A 97 -9.99 5.83 1.26
C ASN A 97 -9.38 6.97 0.43
N PRO A 98 -9.99 7.36 -0.70
CA PRO A 98 -9.45 8.42 -1.55
C PRO A 98 -9.36 9.76 -0.81
N ASP A 99 -8.16 10.36 -0.80
CA ASP A 99 -7.92 11.71 -0.32
C ASP A 99 -7.02 12.46 -1.31
N LYS A 100 -7.55 13.54 -1.89
CA LYS A 100 -6.85 14.36 -2.90
C LYS A 100 -5.63 15.08 -2.36
N SER A 101 -5.53 15.29 -1.06
CA SER A 101 -4.38 15.91 -0.40
C SER A 101 -3.23 14.93 -0.14
N SER A 102 -3.50 13.63 -0.23
CA SER A 102 -2.53 12.59 0.09
C SER A 102 -1.46 12.41 -1.00
N VAL A 103 -0.32 11.87 -0.61
CA VAL A 103 0.73 11.47 -1.54
C VAL A 103 0.26 10.33 -2.45
N ILE A 104 -0.60 9.45 -1.95
CA ILE A 104 -1.16 8.34 -2.75
C ILE A 104 -1.91 8.88 -3.95
N PHE A 105 -2.72 9.93 -3.77
CA PHE A 105 -3.41 10.58 -4.88
C PHE A 105 -2.43 11.11 -5.94
N GLN A 106 -1.29 11.68 -5.52
CA GLN A 106 -0.28 12.16 -6.47
C GLN A 106 0.32 11.03 -7.31
N TRP A 107 0.44 9.82 -6.75
CA TRP A 107 0.98 8.66 -7.47
C TRP A 107 0.01 8.06 -8.48
N ILE A 108 -1.30 8.15 -8.22
CA ILE A 108 -2.32 7.49 -9.06
C ILE A 108 -3.00 8.41 -10.06
N LYS A 109 -3.08 9.73 -9.81
CA LYS A 109 -3.94 10.68 -10.53
C LYS A 109 -3.68 10.74 -12.04
N ASP A 110 -2.41 10.67 -12.47
CA ASP A 110 -2.03 10.93 -13.86
C ASP A 110 -2.14 9.67 -14.75
N PHE A 111 -2.27 8.50 -14.16
CA PHE A 111 -2.36 7.25 -14.91
C PHE A 111 -3.61 6.43 -14.59
N TYR A 112 -3.89 6.20 -13.31
CA TYR A 112 -4.97 5.30 -12.90
C TYR A 112 -6.34 5.96 -12.83
N LEU A 113 -6.40 7.28 -12.81
CA LEU A 113 -7.66 8.01 -12.78
C LEU A 113 -7.95 8.63 -14.13
N TYR A 114 -9.24 8.83 -14.42
CA TYR A 114 -9.64 9.64 -15.57
C TYR A 114 -9.15 11.08 -15.42
N PRO A 115 -8.62 11.68 -16.49
CA PRO A 115 -8.25 13.10 -16.48
C PRO A 115 -9.45 13.98 -16.10
N LYS A 116 -9.16 15.11 -15.45
CA LYS A 116 -10.20 16.09 -15.09
C LYS A 116 -10.96 16.55 -16.35
N GLY A 117 -12.28 16.58 -16.25
CA GLY A 117 -13.17 16.97 -17.36
C GLY A 117 -13.42 15.86 -18.38
N THR A 118 -13.09 14.60 -18.07
CA THR A 118 -13.49 13.46 -18.90
C THR A 118 -14.97 13.22 -18.77
N ILE A 119 -15.67 13.24 -19.90
CA ILE A 119 -17.12 12.97 -19.98
C ILE A 119 -17.33 11.60 -20.64
N ILE A 120 -18.08 10.72 -19.99
CA ILE A 120 -18.51 9.42 -20.52
C ILE A 120 -20.02 9.33 -20.34
N ASP A 121 -20.73 9.03 -21.41
CA ASP A 121 -22.20 8.93 -21.43
C ASP A 121 -22.91 10.15 -20.81
N GLY A 122 -22.32 11.34 -20.99
CA GLY A 122 -22.85 12.61 -20.47
C GLY A 122 -22.53 12.89 -19.00
N GLU A 123 -21.82 12.00 -18.29
CA GLU A 123 -21.39 12.16 -16.90
C GLU A 123 -19.91 12.57 -16.81
N ASP A 124 -19.57 13.55 -15.93
CA ASP A 124 -18.17 13.87 -15.62
C ASP A 124 -17.60 12.77 -14.70
N VAL A 125 -16.68 11.99 -15.26
CA VAL A 125 -15.95 10.92 -14.56
C VAL A 125 -14.53 11.34 -14.15
N GLY A 126 -14.15 12.59 -14.36
CA GLY A 126 -12.81 13.10 -14.03
C GLY A 126 -12.44 12.85 -12.57
N GLY A 127 -11.27 12.22 -12.36
CA GLY A 127 -10.76 11.85 -11.03
C GLY A 127 -11.31 10.53 -10.47
N ARG A 128 -12.22 9.85 -11.18
CA ARG A 128 -12.63 8.47 -10.84
C ARG A 128 -11.60 7.47 -11.38
N ALA A 129 -11.57 6.28 -10.80
CA ALA A 129 -10.73 5.19 -11.30
C ALA A 129 -11.09 4.87 -12.78
N ASN A 130 -10.05 4.71 -13.60
CA ASN A 130 -10.19 4.30 -14.99
C ASN A 130 -10.12 2.76 -15.07
N PRO A 131 -11.20 2.06 -15.40
CA PRO A 131 -11.20 0.59 -15.44
C PRO A 131 -10.17 -0.01 -16.40
N GLN A 132 -9.79 0.73 -17.46
CA GLN A 132 -8.76 0.27 -18.40
C GLN A 132 -7.33 0.34 -17.84
N ARG A 133 -7.16 1.04 -16.72
CA ARG A 133 -5.89 1.24 -16.04
C ARG A 133 -5.84 0.56 -14.67
N ASP A 134 -6.97 0.12 -14.18
CA ASP A 134 -7.06 -0.62 -12.91
C ASP A 134 -6.24 -1.89 -12.99
N SER A 135 -5.51 -2.20 -11.94
CA SER A 135 -4.61 -3.37 -11.82
C SER A 135 -3.44 -3.40 -12.82
N VAL A 136 -3.26 -2.37 -13.65
CA VAL A 136 -2.11 -2.29 -14.56
C VAL A 136 -0.84 -2.04 -13.76
N VAL A 137 0.18 -2.88 -13.97
CA VAL A 137 1.48 -2.70 -13.33
C VAL A 137 2.28 -1.64 -14.07
N ARG A 138 2.76 -0.65 -13.33
CA ARG A 138 3.75 0.33 -13.78
C ARG A 138 5.03 0.22 -12.96
N TYR A 139 6.04 0.90 -13.42
CA TYR A 139 7.31 0.94 -12.71
C TYR A 139 7.67 2.38 -12.37
N TYR A 140 8.39 2.55 -11.26
CA TYR A 140 8.87 3.85 -10.85
C TYR A 140 10.30 3.79 -10.34
N LEU A 141 10.95 4.94 -10.42
CA LEU A 141 12.31 5.14 -9.97
C LEU A 141 12.45 6.54 -9.38
N LYS A 142 13.06 6.65 -8.21
CA LYS A 142 13.42 7.94 -7.65
C LYS A 142 14.75 8.43 -8.21
N VAL A 143 14.72 9.57 -8.90
CA VAL A 143 15.89 10.24 -9.48
C VAL A 143 16.02 11.62 -8.82
N GLY A 144 16.90 11.71 -7.81
CA GLY A 144 16.93 12.88 -6.93
C GLY A 144 15.60 12.99 -6.17
N ASN A 145 14.97 14.17 -6.24
CA ASN A 145 13.69 14.43 -5.57
C ASN A 145 12.46 14.15 -6.45
N LYS A 146 12.65 13.54 -7.62
CA LYS A 146 11.54 13.24 -8.54
C LYS A 146 11.28 11.75 -8.63
N THR A 147 10.00 11.40 -8.74
CA THR A 147 9.58 10.04 -9.08
C THR A 147 9.32 9.98 -10.58
N GLU A 148 10.14 9.20 -11.28
CA GLU A 148 10.01 8.97 -12.72
C GLU A 148 9.24 7.66 -12.92
N TRP A 149 8.27 7.68 -13.84
CA TRP A 149 7.39 6.55 -14.13
C TRP A 149 7.66 5.99 -15.53
N GLY A 150 7.50 4.69 -15.68
CA GLY A 150 7.62 3.97 -16.94
C GLY A 150 6.73 2.74 -16.98
N ASP A 151 6.56 2.20 -18.18
CA ASP A 151 5.73 1.01 -18.39
C ASP A 151 6.55 -0.29 -18.29
N SER A 152 7.89 -0.17 -18.23
CA SER A 152 8.80 -1.30 -17.96
C SER A 152 10.00 -0.87 -17.11
N ARG A 153 10.67 -1.88 -16.53
CA ARG A 153 11.95 -1.67 -15.82
C ARG A 153 13.05 -1.24 -16.77
N GLU A 154 13.09 -1.87 -17.94
CA GLU A 154 14.08 -1.67 -18.98
C GLU A 154 14.05 -0.23 -19.47
N GLU A 155 12.84 0.32 -19.72
CA GLU A 155 12.65 1.73 -20.11
C GLU A 155 13.29 2.69 -19.11
N LEU A 156 13.03 2.48 -17.80
CA LEU A 156 13.57 3.35 -16.76
C LEU A 156 15.09 3.19 -16.60
N ILE A 157 15.61 1.98 -16.76
CA ILE A 157 17.05 1.72 -16.73
C ILE A 157 17.74 2.38 -17.90
N GLU A 158 17.19 2.27 -19.11
CA GLU A 158 17.72 2.91 -20.30
C GLU A 158 17.78 4.43 -20.14
N LYS A 159 16.68 5.04 -19.70
CA LYS A 159 16.59 6.50 -19.53
C LYS A 159 17.46 7.05 -18.39
N PHE A 160 17.50 6.37 -17.28
CA PHE A 160 18.05 6.94 -16.04
C PHE A 160 19.19 6.12 -15.41
N GLY A 161 19.46 4.91 -15.88
CA GLY A 161 20.46 4.03 -15.29
C GLY A 161 21.87 4.63 -15.22
N HIS A 162 22.20 5.54 -16.17
CA HIS A 162 23.47 6.25 -16.20
C HIS A 162 23.67 7.20 -15.00
N LYS A 163 22.62 7.57 -14.29
CA LYS A 163 22.67 8.46 -13.11
C LYS A 163 22.98 7.70 -11.81
N PHE A 164 23.07 6.38 -11.86
CA PHE A 164 23.29 5.54 -10.70
C PHE A 164 24.64 4.83 -10.75
N PRO A 165 25.21 4.48 -9.58
CA PRO A 165 26.46 3.76 -9.52
C PRO A 165 26.36 2.42 -10.29
N LYS A 166 27.48 2.01 -10.83
CA LYS A 166 27.63 0.67 -11.42
C LYS A 166 28.14 -0.32 -10.40
N SER A 167 27.66 -1.55 -10.47
CA SER A 167 28.19 -2.66 -9.71
C SER A 167 29.68 -2.86 -10.05
N LYS A 168 30.51 -2.96 -9.03
CA LYS A 168 31.94 -3.27 -9.21
C LYS A 168 32.17 -4.68 -9.76
N THR A 169 31.18 -5.57 -9.57
CA THR A 169 31.29 -6.97 -9.96
C THR A 169 30.78 -7.20 -11.37
N THR A 170 29.62 -6.63 -11.74
CA THR A 170 28.96 -6.88 -13.04
C THR A 170 29.16 -5.75 -14.05
N GLY A 171 29.56 -4.56 -13.60
CA GLY A 171 29.64 -3.37 -14.45
C GLY A 171 28.29 -2.75 -14.80
N GLU A 172 27.19 -3.39 -14.43
CA GLU A 172 25.83 -2.92 -14.69
C GLU A 172 25.38 -1.89 -13.66
N THR A 173 24.35 -1.09 -14.00
CA THR A 173 23.77 -0.17 -13.05
C THR A 173 23.20 -0.89 -11.85
N THR A 174 23.37 -0.32 -10.64
CA THR A 174 22.80 -0.88 -9.40
C THR A 174 21.34 -0.51 -9.20
N VAL A 175 20.77 0.33 -10.08
CA VAL A 175 19.38 0.77 -9.94
C VAL A 175 18.41 -0.35 -10.30
N SER A 176 17.36 -0.48 -9.50
CA SER A 176 16.27 -1.41 -9.75
C SER A 176 14.94 -0.67 -9.63
N PRO A 177 14.28 -0.35 -10.76
CA PRO A 177 12.94 0.22 -10.72
C PRO A 177 11.97 -0.70 -10.00
N LYS A 178 11.08 -0.11 -9.19
CA LYS A 178 10.08 -0.83 -8.41
C LYS A 178 8.77 -0.88 -9.16
N SER A 179 8.02 -1.95 -9.00
CA SER A 179 6.68 -2.08 -9.55
C SER A 179 5.65 -1.41 -8.63
N PHE A 180 4.62 -0.88 -9.23
CA PHE A 180 3.47 -0.27 -8.57
C PHE A 180 2.21 -0.65 -9.34
N THR A 181 1.13 -0.94 -8.61
CA THR A 181 -0.20 -1.08 -9.19
C THR A 181 -1.22 -0.46 -8.26
N PHE A 182 -2.33 0.00 -8.83
CA PHE A 182 -3.49 0.50 -8.12
C PHE A 182 -4.67 -0.41 -8.43
N ILE A 183 -5.40 -0.77 -7.39
CA ILE A 183 -6.62 -1.57 -7.48
C ILE A 183 -7.72 -0.75 -6.84
N SER A 184 -8.71 -0.36 -7.63
CA SER A 184 -9.87 0.34 -7.11
C SER A 184 -10.84 -0.64 -6.46
N ALA A 185 -11.45 -0.21 -5.37
CA ALA A 185 -12.50 -0.96 -4.70
C ALA A 185 -13.59 0.00 -4.23
N THR A 186 -14.81 -0.48 -4.21
CA THR A 186 -15.99 0.21 -3.69
C THR A 186 -16.66 -0.63 -2.61
N CYS A 187 -17.59 -0.06 -1.86
CA CYS A 187 -18.38 -0.85 -0.91
C CYS A 187 -19.18 -1.96 -1.59
N LEU A 188 -19.46 -1.85 -2.91
CA LEU A 188 -20.18 -2.87 -3.67
C LEU A 188 -19.33 -4.12 -3.92
N ASP A 189 -18.00 -4.02 -3.80
CA ASP A 189 -17.06 -5.13 -3.93
C ASP A 189 -16.91 -5.95 -2.64
N ASN A 190 -17.70 -5.60 -1.60
CA ASN A 190 -17.71 -6.28 -0.31
C ASN A 190 -19.10 -6.88 0.01
N PRO A 191 -19.49 -8.02 -0.63
CA PRO A 191 -20.78 -8.65 -0.40
C PRO A 191 -21.09 -8.94 1.09
N PRO A 192 -20.15 -9.46 1.91
CA PRO A 192 -20.41 -9.71 3.32
C PRO A 192 -20.84 -8.45 4.10
N LEU A 193 -20.25 -7.28 3.77
CA LEU A 193 -20.64 -6.01 4.39
C LEU A 193 -22.08 -5.65 4.02
N LEU A 194 -22.45 -5.81 2.75
CA LEU A 194 -23.78 -5.47 2.26
C LEU A 194 -24.86 -6.42 2.79
N GLU A 195 -24.52 -7.69 3.00
CA GLU A 195 -25.41 -8.68 3.62
C GLU A 195 -25.62 -8.36 5.12
N ALA A 196 -24.55 -8.00 5.83
CA ALA A 196 -24.61 -7.65 7.25
C ALA A 196 -25.30 -6.29 7.50
N THR A 197 -25.17 -5.36 6.56
CA THR A 197 -25.68 -3.97 6.71
C THR A 197 -26.29 -3.52 5.37
N PRO A 198 -27.54 -3.95 5.04
CA PRO A 198 -28.17 -3.63 3.75
C PRO A 198 -28.32 -2.12 3.47
N ASP A 199 -28.48 -1.31 4.53
CA ASP A 199 -28.65 0.14 4.43
C ASP A 199 -27.33 0.92 4.30
N TYR A 200 -26.19 0.23 4.27
CA TYR A 200 -24.86 0.86 4.29
C TYR A 200 -24.69 1.84 3.10
N VAL A 201 -25.07 1.42 1.89
CA VAL A 201 -24.95 2.25 0.68
C VAL A 201 -25.82 3.50 0.79
N SER A 202 -27.06 3.36 1.28
CA SER A 202 -27.99 4.49 1.44
C SER A 202 -27.50 5.46 2.52
N THR A 203 -26.92 4.94 3.58
CA THR A 203 -26.26 5.74 4.63
C THR A 203 -25.09 6.54 4.07
N LEU A 204 -24.19 5.90 3.32
CA LEU A 204 -23.10 6.60 2.63
C LEU A 204 -23.64 7.67 1.67
N ALA A 205 -24.70 7.37 0.91
CA ALA A 205 -25.29 8.31 -0.02
C ALA A 205 -25.86 9.57 0.68
N SER A 206 -26.24 9.47 1.94
CA SER A 206 -26.77 10.59 2.74
C SER A 206 -25.68 11.51 3.30
N LEU A 207 -24.41 11.06 3.32
CA LEU A 207 -23.31 11.88 3.83
C LEU A 207 -22.97 13.04 2.87
N PRO A 208 -22.47 14.17 3.38
CA PRO A 208 -21.95 15.25 2.54
C PRO A 208 -20.86 14.74 1.59
N ARG A 209 -20.78 15.30 0.36
CA ARG A 209 -19.78 14.86 -0.64
C ARG A 209 -18.33 14.90 -0.19
N ALA A 210 -18.01 15.75 0.80
CA ALA A 210 -16.67 15.83 1.40
C ALA A 210 -16.34 14.67 2.35
N THR A 211 -17.32 13.84 2.70
CA THR A 211 -17.20 12.76 3.69
C THR A 211 -17.42 11.37 3.07
N ARG A 212 -17.74 11.32 1.76
CA ARG A 212 -18.00 10.09 1.01
C ARG A 212 -16.75 9.45 0.45
#